data_4394ed8de15fe08f78baa396bd1deca2
#
_entry.id   4394ed8de15fe08f78baa396bd1deca2
#
_cell.length_a   1.000
_cell.length_b   1.000
_cell.length_c   1.000
_cell.angle_alpha   90.00
_cell.angle_beta   90.00
_cell.angle_gamma   90.00
#
_symmetry.space_group_name_H-M   'P 1'
#
loop_
_entity.id
_entity.type
_entity.pdbx_description
1 polymer ?
#
loop_
_entity_poly.entity_id
_entity_poly.type
_entity_poly.pdbx_seq_one_letter_code
_entity_poly.pdbx_strand_id
1 'polypeptide(L)'
;EIYCVSVNDGYVMKAWFKDLAVERVKYLADGSGEFTRRMGMLVKKDNVGFGMRSWRYAAIINNGNLEMLMAEDGFSDDCELDPYENSSPVKILEYLKNNGWYIRRKDNY
;
A
#
# COMPACT_ATOMS: atom_id res chain seq x y z
N GLU A 1 -1.36 -5.09 12.52
CA GLU A 1 -1.80 -3.75 12.16
C GLU A 1 -1.81 -3.56 10.64
N ILE A 2 -2.66 -2.68 10.16
CA ILE A 2 -2.79 -2.37 8.75
C ILE A 2 -2.45 -0.90 8.55
N TYR A 3 -1.58 -0.65 7.57
CA TYR A 3 -1.16 0.71 7.21
C TYR A 3 -1.46 0.97 5.74
N CYS A 4 -1.86 2.19 5.45
CA CYS A 4 -1.96 2.71 4.08
C CYS A 4 -0.85 3.74 3.88
N VAL A 5 0.05 3.46 2.94
CA VAL A 5 1.16 4.36 2.62
C VAL A 5 0.87 5.07 1.31
N SER A 6 1.07 6.36 1.29
CA SER A 6 0.88 7.15 0.07
C SER A 6 1.90 8.29 0.03
N VAL A 7 2.31 8.66 -1.18
CA VAL A 7 3.18 9.83 -1.39
C VAL A 7 2.29 11.08 -1.35
N ASN A 8 1.89 11.43 -0.15
CA ASN A 8 1.08 12.61 0.18
C ASN A 8 1.50 13.11 1.54
N ASP A 9 1.20 14.38 1.83
CA ASP A 9 1.46 14.93 3.16
C ASP A 9 0.43 14.46 4.18
N GLY A 10 0.72 14.72 5.46
CA GLY A 10 -0.14 14.30 6.56
C GLY A 10 -1.51 14.94 6.57
N TYR A 11 -1.62 16.16 6.07
CA TYR A 11 -2.92 16.86 6.00
C TYR A 11 -3.84 16.21 4.97
N VAL A 12 -3.30 15.85 3.81
CA VAL A 12 -4.04 15.16 2.77
C VAL A 12 -4.49 13.78 3.26
N MET A 13 -3.60 13.03 3.88
CA MET A 13 -3.92 11.69 4.39
C MET A 13 -5.00 11.76 5.46
N LYS A 14 -4.90 12.72 6.36
CA LYS A 14 -5.90 12.92 7.41
C LYS A 14 -7.27 13.23 6.83
N ALA A 15 -7.33 14.14 5.86
CA ALA A 15 -8.58 14.53 5.22
C ALA A 15 -9.21 13.36 4.45
N TRP A 16 -8.39 12.61 3.73
CA TRP A 16 -8.84 11.45 2.96
C TRP A 16 -9.42 10.37 3.87
N PHE A 17 -8.72 10.03 4.94
CA PHE A 17 -9.19 9.02 5.89
C PHE A 17 -10.45 9.44 6.61
N LYS A 18 -10.57 10.73 6.93
CA LYS A 18 -11.80 11.28 7.51
C LYS A 18 -12.98 11.18 6.54
N ASP A 19 -12.74 11.53 5.28
CA ASP A 19 -13.77 11.47 4.23
C ASP A 19 -14.27 10.03 4.01
N LEU A 20 -13.38 9.06 4.06
CA LEU A 20 -13.73 7.65 3.91
C LEU A 20 -14.19 6.99 5.22
N ALA A 21 -14.20 7.72 6.33
CA ALA A 21 -14.56 7.21 7.65
C ALA A 21 -13.73 5.98 8.06
N VAL A 22 -12.43 5.99 7.76
CA VAL A 22 -11.51 4.90 8.08
C VAL A 22 -11.11 4.99 9.55
N GLU A 23 -11.29 3.92 10.31
CA GLU A 23 -11.00 3.89 11.73
C GLU A 23 -9.88 2.93 12.14
N ARG A 24 -9.77 1.78 11.47
CA ARG A 24 -8.87 0.70 11.88
C ARG A 24 -7.59 0.61 11.09
N VAL A 25 -7.49 1.33 9.99
CA VAL A 25 -6.28 1.41 9.18
C VAL A 25 -5.56 2.70 9.54
N LYS A 26 -4.25 2.61 9.78
CA LYS A 26 -3.41 3.77 10.02
C LYS A 26 -2.84 4.26 8.70
N TYR A 27 -2.54 5.54 8.60
CA TYR A 27 -1.89 6.06 7.40
C TYR A 27 -0.44 6.43 7.69
N LEU A 28 0.39 6.27 6.68
CA LEU A 28 1.76 6.74 6.66
C LEU A 28 1.88 7.76 5.52
N ALA A 29 2.11 9.00 5.88
CA ALA A 29 2.23 10.09 4.93
C ALA A 29 3.68 10.14 4.46
N ASP A 30 3.96 9.57 3.30
CA ASP A 30 5.29 9.52 2.70
C ASP A 30 5.46 10.68 1.72
N GLY A 31 5.31 11.92 2.20
CA GLY A 31 5.28 13.10 1.36
C GLY A 31 6.55 13.32 0.54
N SER A 32 7.70 12.93 1.07
CA SER A 32 8.98 13.03 0.35
C SER A 32 9.24 11.85 -0.60
N GLY A 33 8.42 10.79 -0.54
CA GLY A 33 8.60 9.59 -1.33
C GLY A 33 9.75 8.70 -0.89
N GLU A 34 10.35 8.96 0.25
CA GLU A 34 11.54 8.25 0.71
C GLU A 34 11.26 6.77 1.01
N PHE A 35 10.20 6.49 1.75
CA PHE A 35 9.80 5.11 2.03
C PHE A 35 9.44 4.38 0.73
N THR A 36 8.64 5.02 -0.10
CA THR A 36 8.19 4.46 -1.39
C THR A 36 9.38 4.16 -2.30
N ARG A 37 10.38 5.06 -2.34
CA ARG A 37 11.60 4.84 -3.10
C ARG A 37 12.37 3.64 -2.59
N ARG A 38 12.51 3.50 -1.28
CA ARG A 38 13.24 2.37 -0.67
C ARG A 38 12.52 1.05 -0.87
N MET A 39 11.21 1.08 -0.99
CA MET A 39 10.42 -0.11 -1.34
C MET A 39 10.51 -0.47 -2.83
N GLY A 40 11.14 0.38 -3.64
CA GLY A 40 11.24 0.16 -5.07
C GLY A 40 9.94 0.45 -5.82
N MET A 41 9.05 1.24 -5.23
CA MET A 41 7.71 1.47 -5.75
C MET A 41 7.46 2.91 -6.22
N LEU A 42 8.50 3.76 -6.23
CA LEU A 42 8.35 5.15 -6.63
C LEU A 42 8.32 5.27 -8.15
N VAL A 43 7.31 5.94 -8.67
CA VAL A 43 7.14 6.17 -10.11
C VAL A 43 6.80 7.62 -10.38
N LYS A 44 7.11 8.05 -11.61
CA LYS A 44 6.73 9.36 -12.10
C LYS A 44 5.33 9.28 -12.71
N LYS A 45 4.47 10.23 -12.36
CA LYS A 45 3.10 10.33 -12.86
C LYS A 45 2.82 11.72 -13.44
N ASP A 46 3.75 12.22 -14.25
CA ASP A 46 3.62 13.54 -14.86
C ASP A 46 2.55 13.57 -15.94
N ASN A 47 2.25 12.43 -16.55
CA ASN A 47 1.19 12.32 -17.56
C ASN A 47 -0.18 12.74 -17.01
N VAL A 48 -0.39 12.66 -15.70
CA VAL A 48 -1.63 13.13 -15.05
C VAL A 48 -1.37 14.30 -14.10
N GLY A 49 -0.18 14.87 -14.14
CA GLY A 49 0.18 16.05 -13.34
C GLY A 49 0.44 15.78 -11.87
N PHE A 50 0.70 14.54 -11.48
CA PHE A 50 0.85 14.18 -10.07
C PHE A 50 2.29 14.22 -9.57
N GLY A 51 3.28 14.26 -10.44
CA GLY A 51 4.69 14.14 -10.03
C GLY A 51 5.04 12.73 -9.57
N MET A 52 5.94 12.63 -8.60
CA MET A 52 6.37 11.33 -8.08
C MET A 52 5.31 10.75 -7.15
N ARG A 53 4.95 9.51 -7.38
CA ARG A 53 3.91 8.80 -6.62
C ARG A 53 4.32 7.35 -6.41
N SER A 54 3.50 6.61 -5.66
CA SER A 54 3.71 5.19 -5.43
C SER A 54 3.02 4.35 -6.49
N TRP A 55 3.73 3.35 -6.99
CA TRP A 55 3.11 2.23 -7.70
C TRP A 55 2.18 1.48 -6.71
N ARG A 56 1.10 0.91 -7.22
CA ARG A 56 0.16 0.19 -6.35
C ARG A 56 0.73 -1.17 -5.97
N TYR A 57 0.78 -1.42 -4.68
CA TYR A 57 1.26 -2.68 -4.13
C TYR A 57 0.63 -2.94 -2.77
N ALA A 58 0.72 -4.19 -2.33
CA ALA A 58 0.46 -4.58 -0.96
C ALA A 58 1.67 -5.36 -0.45
N ALA A 59 2.00 -5.20 0.81
CA ALA A 59 3.16 -5.86 1.40
C ALA A 59 2.82 -6.39 2.78
N ILE A 60 3.44 -7.50 3.13
CA ILE A 60 3.36 -8.08 4.46
C ILE A 60 4.75 -8.00 5.07
N ILE A 61 4.85 -7.30 6.20
CA ILE A 61 6.09 -7.14 6.93
C ILE A 61 5.92 -7.84 8.27
N ASN A 62 6.81 -8.76 8.55
CA ASN A 62 6.77 -9.55 9.77
C ASN A 62 8.09 -9.39 10.49
N ASN A 63 8.05 -8.82 11.68
CA ASN A 63 9.21 -8.66 12.54
C ASN A 63 10.35 -7.90 11.85
N GLY A 64 10.01 -6.85 11.13
CA GLY A 64 10.97 -6.02 10.41
C GLY A 64 11.42 -6.56 9.04
N ASN A 65 10.95 -7.72 8.65
CA ASN A 65 11.31 -8.34 7.38
C ASN A 65 10.15 -8.34 6.40
N LEU A 66 10.44 -8.02 5.14
CA LEU A 66 9.46 -8.11 4.07
C LEU A 66 9.19 -9.57 3.77
N GLU A 67 8.01 -10.03 4.14
CA GLU A 67 7.61 -11.43 3.94
C GLU A 67 7.04 -11.66 2.56
N MET A 68 6.22 -10.73 2.08
CA MET A 68 5.54 -10.83 0.79
C MET A 68 5.34 -9.45 0.19
N LEU A 69 5.57 -9.34 -1.10
CA LEU A 69 5.30 -8.13 -1.88
C LEU A 69 4.41 -8.51 -3.06
N MET A 70 3.23 -7.93 -3.13
CA MET A 70 2.27 -8.12 -4.22
C MET A 70 2.13 -6.80 -4.96
N ALA A 71 2.96 -6.61 -5.99
CA ALA A 71 2.95 -5.39 -6.80
C ALA A 71 2.16 -5.64 -8.09
N GLU A 72 1.49 -4.60 -8.57
CA GLU A 72 0.81 -4.68 -9.85
C GLU A 72 1.80 -4.82 -10.99
N ASP A 73 1.40 -5.50 -12.04
CA ASP A 73 2.23 -5.70 -13.23
C ASP A 73 2.35 -4.40 -14.03
N GLY A 74 3.41 -4.27 -14.80
CA GLY A 74 3.61 -3.13 -15.68
C GLY A 74 4.26 -1.93 -15.02
N PHE A 75 5.00 -2.14 -13.94
CA PHE A 75 5.71 -1.06 -13.24
C PHE A 75 6.46 -0.18 -14.22
N SER A 76 6.07 1.09 -14.30
CA SER A 76 6.67 2.05 -15.21
C SER A 76 6.28 3.47 -14.85
N ASP A 77 7.13 4.42 -15.27
CA ASP A 77 6.77 5.83 -15.20
C ASP A 77 5.67 6.14 -16.24
N ASP A 78 4.82 7.08 -15.90
CA ASP A 78 3.75 7.57 -16.78
C ASP A 78 2.87 6.47 -17.36
N CYS A 79 2.65 5.42 -16.59
CA CYS A 79 1.79 4.30 -17.00
C CYS A 79 0.36 4.80 -17.22
N GLU A 80 -0.19 4.51 -18.38
CA GLU A 80 -1.56 4.91 -18.73
C GLU A 80 -2.61 4.05 -18.03
N LEU A 81 -2.24 2.82 -17.68
CA LEU A 81 -3.12 1.90 -16.99
C LEU A 81 -2.98 2.08 -15.47
N ASP A 82 -4.05 1.79 -14.77
CA ASP A 82 -4.07 1.81 -13.31
C ASP A 82 -4.50 0.43 -12.81
N PRO A 83 -3.61 -0.57 -12.90
CA PRO A 83 -3.97 -1.95 -12.58
C PRO A 83 -4.27 -2.15 -11.10
N TYR A 84 -5.24 -3.00 -10.82
CA TYR A 84 -5.64 -3.32 -9.47
C TYR A 84 -6.11 -4.78 -9.39
N GLU A 85 -5.15 -5.71 -9.43
CA GLU A 85 -5.42 -7.14 -9.35
C GLU A 85 -4.56 -7.82 -8.28
N ASN A 86 -3.24 -7.67 -8.38
CA ASN A 86 -2.29 -8.39 -7.53
C ASN A 86 -2.29 -7.91 -6.08
N SER A 87 -2.61 -6.65 -5.85
CA SER A 87 -2.60 -6.02 -4.53
C SER A 87 -3.99 -5.92 -3.90
N SER A 88 -4.98 -6.59 -4.47
CA SER A 88 -6.36 -6.51 -3.97
C SER A 88 -6.50 -7.13 -2.59
N PRO A 89 -7.48 -6.67 -1.78
CA PRO A 89 -7.73 -7.25 -0.46
C PRO A 89 -7.98 -8.76 -0.51
N VAL A 90 -8.64 -9.25 -1.56
CA VAL A 90 -8.91 -10.68 -1.72
C VAL A 90 -7.61 -11.47 -1.78
N LYS A 91 -6.64 -11.00 -2.55
CA LYS A 91 -5.33 -11.65 -2.68
C LYS A 91 -4.56 -11.68 -1.37
N ILE A 92 -4.56 -10.57 -0.65
CA ILE A 92 -3.87 -10.47 0.63
C ILE A 92 -4.53 -11.37 1.68
N LEU A 93 -5.85 -11.35 1.76
CA LEU A 93 -6.58 -12.17 2.72
C LEU A 93 -6.38 -13.66 2.45
N GLU A 94 -6.36 -14.05 1.19
CA GLU A 94 -6.08 -15.42 0.78
C GLU A 94 -4.68 -15.86 1.22
N TYR A 95 -3.68 -15.02 0.98
CA TYR A 95 -2.31 -15.31 1.42
C TYR A 95 -2.24 -15.46 2.94
N LEU A 96 -2.82 -14.52 3.67
CA LEU A 96 -2.80 -14.53 5.13
C LEU A 96 -3.46 -15.80 5.69
N LYS A 97 -4.60 -16.17 5.13
CA LYS A 97 -5.32 -17.37 5.52
C LYS A 97 -4.48 -18.63 5.27
N ASN A 98 -3.87 -18.73 4.09
CA ASN A 98 -3.10 -19.92 3.70
C ASN A 98 -1.80 -20.06 4.49
N ASN A 99 -1.32 -18.97 5.11
CA ASN A 99 -0.08 -18.97 5.87
C ASN A 99 -0.31 -18.83 7.39
N GLY A 100 -1.51 -19.11 7.86
CA GLY A 100 -1.83 -19.18 9.28
C GLY A 100 -2.09 -17.85 9.97
N TRP A 101 -1.97 -16.72 9.28
CA TRP A 101 -2.20 -15.39 9.88
C TRP A 101 -3.63 -15.21 10.35
N TYR A 102 -4.58 -15.68 9.59
CA TYR A 102 -5.99 -15.58 9.93
C TYR A 102 -6.29 -16.30 11.25
N ILE A 103 -5.75 -17.50 11.42
CA ILE A 103 -5.95 -18.32 12.62
C ILE A 103 -5.35 -17.61 13.84
N ARG A 104 -4.12 -17.07 13.71
CA ARG A 104 -3.46 -16.35 14.81
C ARG A 104 -4.25 -15.12 15.26
N ARG A 105 -4.78 -14.36 14.30
CA ARG A 105 -5.60 -13.19 14.65
C ARG A 105 -6.90 -13.58 15.33
N LYS A 106 -7.52 -14.64 14.89
CA LYS A 106 -8.75 -15.15 15.49
C LYS A 106 -8.53 -15.59 16.95
N ASP A 107 -7.40 -16.17 17.23
CA ASP A 107 -7.04 -16.61 18.58
C ASP A 107 -6.78 -15.44 19.53
N ASN A 108 -6.50 -14.27 19.01
CA ASN A 108 -6.23 -13.06 19.79
C ASN A 108 -7.50 -12.27 20.13
N TYR A 109 -8.65 -12.72 19.68
CA TYR A 109 -9.94 -12.13 20.03
C TYR A 109 -10.57 -12.96 21.15
#